data_8383cbea40ed34cc6101ce731bd5957d
#
_entry.id   8383cbea40ed34cc6101ce731bd5957d
#
_cell.length_a   1.000
_cell.length_b   1.000
_cell.length_c   1.000
_cell.angle_alpha   90.00
_cell.angle_beta   90.00
_cell.angle_gamma   90.00
#
_symmetry.space_group_name_H-M   'P 1'
#
loop_
_entity.id
_entity.type
_entity.pdbx_description
1 polymer ?
#
loop_
_entity_poly.entity_id
_entity_poly.type
_entity_poly.pdbx_seq_one_letter_code
_entity_poly.pdbx_strand_id
1 'polypeptide(L)'
;CSYHKPAGDPESWEYDHDQMLEIVKKFDDKDVTEVHIVGGVHPSYDLYYYGELISKIRHYRPSLHIKAFSAIELDYMFRKAGLTIEEGLSKLKDSGLDSIPGGGAEIFNEELRKKICDEKTSSEVWLTIHETAHKLGIPSNATILYGHIETFADRINHMERLRALQDKTGGFNSFIPLKYKKANNSMSYLGEVSIIEDLRNYAVSRIFLDNIPHIKAYWPMIGKETAQISLSFGADDFDGTIDDTTRIYSMAGAEEKNPAMTTFEIRNLIREAGFEPVERDSLYNRI
;
A
#
# COMPACT_ATOMS: atom_id res chain seq x y z
N CYS A 1 -8.53 -11.09 6.33
CA CYS A 1 -8.76 -9.83 5.62
C CYS A 1 -10.23 -9.44 5.73
N SER A 2 -10.54 -8.21 6.16
CA SER A 2 -11.92 -7.77 6.41
C SER A 2 -12.78 -7.64 5.14
N TYR A 3 -12.16 -7.43 4.00
CA TYR A 3 -12.85 -7.26 2.71
C TYR A 3 -12.68 -8.43 1.74
N HIS A 4 -11.97 -9.49 2.15
CA HIS A 4 -11.94 -10.72 1.36
C HIS A 4 -13.30 -11.43 1.45
N LYS A 5 -13.85 -11.76 0.31
CA LYS A 5 -15.08 -12.54 0.20
C LYS A 5 -14.82 -13.77 -0.69
N PRO A 6 -15.23 -14.96 -0.28
CA PRO A 6 -15.12 -16.14 -1.13
C PRO A 6 -16.04 -16.04 -2.36
N ALA A 7 -15.69 -16.75 -3.42
CA ALA A 7 -16.51 -16.81 -4.61
C ALA A 7 -17.92 -17.30 -4.27
N GLY A 8 -18.95 -16.59 -4.75
CA GLY A 8 -20.36 -16.88 -4.48
C GLY A 8 -20.93 -16.23 -3.20
N ASP A 9 -20.13 -15.52 -2.42
CA ASP A 9 -20.65 -14.67 -1.35
C ASP A 9 -21.47 -13.51 -1.95
N PRO A 10 -22.67 -13.21 -1.44
CA PRO A 10 -23.50 -12.10 -1.95
C PRO A 10 -22.85 -10.72 -1.87
N GLU A 11 -21.87 -10.55 -1.00
CA GLU A 11 -21.10 -9.32 -0.86
C GLU A 11 -19.80 -9.33 -1.66
N SER A 12 -19.50 -10.41 -2.40
CA SER A 12 -18.33 -10.43 -3.29
C SER A 12 -18.55 -9.53 -4.50
N TRP A 13 -17.50 -8.89 -4.98
CA TRP A 13 -17.53 -8.07 -6.19
C TRP A 13 -16.31 -8.37 -7.07
N GLU A 14 -16.50 -8.19 -8.33
CA GLU A 14 -15.48 -8.37 -9.36
C GLU A 14 -15.69 -7.30 -10.44
N TYR A 15 -14.61 -6.77 -10.98
CA TYR A 15 -14.63 -5.84 -12.10
C TYR A 15 -13.91 -6.46 -13.29
N ASP A 16 -14.52 -6.39 -14.46
CA ASP A 16 -13.84 -6.68 -15.72
C ASP A 16 -13.02 -5.47 -16.23
N HIS A 17 -12.27 -5.66 -17.31
CA HIS A 17 -11.41 -4.60 -17.88
C HIS A 17 -12.21 -3.34 -18.26
N ASP A 18 -13.39 -3.50 -18.84
CA ASP A 18 -14.20 -2.37 -19.31
C ASP A 18 -14.72 -1.56 -18.12
N GLN A 19 -15.18 -2.25 -17.07
CA GLN A 19 -15.61 -1.61 -15.83
C GLN A 19 -14.46 -0.87 -15.14
N MET A 20 -13.26 -1.46 -15.09
CA MET A 20 -12.08 -0.81 -14.50
C MET A 20 -11.64 0.40 -15.34
N LEU A 21 -11.71 0.31 -16.66
CA LEU A 21 -11.40 1.44 -17.55
C LEU A 21 -12.43 2.57 -17.42
N GLU A 22 -13.72 2.24 -17.28
CA GLU A 22 -14.76 3.23 -17.02
C GLU A 22 -14.55 3.96 -15.66
N ILE A 23 -14.00 3.28 -14.67
CA ILE A 23 -13.60 3.94 -13.41
C ILE A 23 -12.52 4.98 -13.68
N VAL A 24 -11.49 4.65 -14.45
CA VAL A 24 -10.43 5.61 -14.81
C VAL A 24 -10.99 6.81 -15.58
N LYS A 25 -11.93 6.59 -16.52
CA LYS A 25 -12.58 7.65 -17.32
C LYS A 25 -13.40 8.63 -16.48
N LYS A 26 -13.95 8.20 -15.34
CA LYS A 26 -14.71 9.12 -14.44
C LYS A 26 -13.86 10.27 -13.90
N PHE A 27 -12.56 10.19 -14.04
CA PHE A 27 -11.61 11.20 -13.56
C PHE A 27 -10.96 12.01 -14.69
N ASP A 28 -11.53 12.01 -15.91
CA ASP A 28 -10.97 12.73 -17.07
C ASP A 28 -10.96 14.24 -16.88
N ASP A 29 -11.91 14.76 -16.12
CA ASP A 29 -12.05 16.19 -15.76
C ASP A 29 -11.28 16.56 -14.48
N LYS A 30 -10.57 15.60 -13.88
CA LYS A 30 -9.80 15.81 -12.66
C LYS A 30 -8.31 15.67 -12.91
N ASP A 31 -7.55 16.49 -12.20
CA ASP A 31 -6.08 16.42 -12.21
C ASP A 31 -5.58 15.31 -11.30
N VAL A 32 -5.73 14.07 -11.79
CA VAL A 32 -5.34 12.84 -11.07
C VAL A 32 -3.98 12.38 -11.57
N THR A 33 -3.05 12.17 -10.66
CA THR A 33 -1.67 11.78 -10.95
C THR A 33 -1.42 10.27 -10.87
N GLU A 34 -2.23 9.51 -10.11
CA GLU A 34 -2.01 8.09 -9.86
C GLU A 34 -3.31 7.28 -9.93
N VAL A 35 -3.22 6.08 -10.49
CA VAL A 35 -4.17 5.00 -10.22
C VAL A 35 -3.48 3.92 -9.39
N HIS A 36 -4.10 3.58 -8.26
CA HIS A 36 -3.64 2.50 -7.39
C HIS A 36 -4.57 1.28 -7.54
N ILE A 37 -4.03 0.18 -8.04
CA ILE A 37 -4.79 -1.05 -8.32
C ILE A 37 -4.33 -2.14 -7.36
N VAL A 38 -5.21 -2.58 -6.51
CA VAL A 38 -5.04 -3.75 -5.64
C VAL A 38 -6.35 -4.52 -5.58
N GLY A 39 -6.26 -5.82 -5.37
CA GLY A 39 -7.43 -6.67 -5.22
C GLY A 39 -7.10 -7.89 -4.37
N GLY A 40 -7.73 -9.00 -4.66
CA GLY A 40 -7.34 -10.30 -4.15
C GLY A 40 -6.72 -11.15 -5.25
N VAL A 41 -6.24 -12.33 -4.88
CA VAL A 41 -5.83 -13.34 -5.85
C VAL A 41 -7.07 -13.93 -6.53
N HIS A 42 -7.12 -13.88 -7.84
CA HIS A 42 -8.27 -14.35 -8.61
C HIS A 42 -7.98 -15.73 -9.25
N PRO A 43 -8.88 -16.74 -9.08
CA PRO A 43 -8.59 -18.09 -9.57
C PRO A 43 -8.53 -18.20 -11.10
N SER A 44 -9.23 -17.34 -11.83
CA SER A 44 -9.28 -17.36 -13.29
C SER A 44 -8.30 -16.41 -13.96
N TYR A 45 -7.97 -15.27 -13.35
CA TYR A 45 -7.11 -14.27 -13.95
C TYR A 45 -5.63 -14.54 -13.67
N ASP A 46 -4.82 -14.27 -14.67
CA ASP A 46 -3.37 -14.43 -14.62
C ASP A 46 -2.63 -13.12 -14.92
N LEU A 47 -1.31 -13.19 -14.99
CA LEU A 47 -0.48 -12.04 -15.30
C LEU A 47 -0.84 -11.37 -16.63
N TYR A 48 -1.22 -12.13 -17.65
CA TYR A 48 -1.53 -11.59 -18.97
C TYR A 48 -2.81 -10.78 -18.98
N TYR A 49 -3.83 -11.25 -18.24
CA TYR A 49 -5.06 -10.47 -18.01
C TYR A 49 -4.74 -9.11 -17.39
N TYR A 50 -3.97 -9.09 -16.31
CA TYR A 50 -3.64 -7.84 -15.63
C TYR A 50 -2.65 -6.97 -16.43
N GLY A 51 -1.74 -7.56 -17.19
CA GLY A 51 -0.88 -6.83 -18.13
C GLY A 51 -1.67 -6.13 -19.23
N GLU A 52 -2.72 -6.76 -19.75
CA GLU A 52 -3.64 -6.15 -20.72
C GLU A 52 -4.40 -4.96 -20.09
N LEU A 53 -4.87 -5.08 -18.84
CA LEU A 53 -5.50 -3.98 -18.11
C LEU A 53 -4.55 -2.76 -18.00
N ILE A 54 -3.32 -3.00 -17.53
CA ILE A 54 -2.30 -1.94 -17.43
C ILE A 54 -2.07 -1.28 -18.78
N SER A 55 -1.93 -2.06 -19.85
CA SER A 55 -1.72 -1.54 -21.21
C SER A 55 -2.90 -0.71 -21.70
N LYS A 56 -4.14 -1.11 -21.42
CA LYS A 56 -5.35 -0.35 -21.75
C LYS A 56 -5.37 0.99 -21.01
N ILE A 57 -5.06 1.00 -19.71
CA ILE A 57 -5.00 2.24 -18.91
C ILE A 57 -3.89 3.15 -19.45
N ARG A 58 -2.69 2.61 -19.68
CA ARG A 58 -1.54 3.34 -20.22
C ARG A 58 -1.85 3.95 -21.59
N HIS A 59 -2.52 3.22 -22.46
CA HIS A 59 -2.94 3.71 -23.78
C HIS A 59 -3.96 4.84 -23.65
N TYR A 60 -4.94 4.69 -22.76
CA TYR A 60 -6.00 5.67 -22.54
C TYR A 60 -5.47 6.97 -21.90
N ARG A 61 -4.64 6.85 -20.86
CA ARG A 61 -4.10 7.99 -20.11
C ARG A 61 -2.58 7.86 -19.91
N PRO A 62 -1.78 8.23 -20.93
CA PRO A 62 -0.34 7.95 -20.98
C PRO A 62 0.48 8.54 -19.82
N SER A 63 0.05 9.66 -19.24
CA SER A 63 0.74 10.33 -18.12
C SER A 63 0.35 9.83 -16.74
N LEU A 64 -0.68 8.98 -16.62
CA LEU A 64 -1.15 8.49 -15.34
C LEU A 64 -0.14 7.49 -14.75
N HIS A 65 0.31 7.73 -13.52
CA HIS A 65 1.16 6.78 -12.82
C HIS A 65 0.35 5.54 -12.41
N ILE A 66 0.79 4.36 -12.82
CA ILE A 66 0.13 3.09 -12.52
C ILE A 66 0.91 2.37 -11.41
N LYS A 67 0.36 2.41 -10.21
CA LYS A 67 0.83 1.65 -9.05
C LYS A 67 -0.05 0.43 -8.88
N ALA A 68 0.50 -0.76 -9.08
CA ALA A 68 -0.34 -1.95 -9.08
C ALA A 68 0.32 -3.17 -8.48
N PHE A 69 -0.51 -3.91 -7.83
CA PHE A 69 -0.42 -5.23 -7.23
C PHE A 69 0.58 -5.35 -6.09
N SER A 70 0.07 -5.82 -4.97
CA SER A 70 0.90 -6.22 -3.82
C SER A 70 1.78 -7.40 -4.16
N ALA A 71 2.86 -7.61 -3.40
CA ALA A 71 3.74 -8.75 -3.59
C ALA A 71 3.00 -10.11 -3.50
N ILE A 72 1.89 -10.18 -2.77
CA ILE A 72 1.05 -11.38 -2.67
C ILE A 72 0.38 -11.70 -4.00
N GLU A 73 -0.20 -10.68 -4.64
CA GLU A 73 -0.85 -10.80 -5.95
C GLU A 73 0.18 -11.14 -7.03
N LEU A 74 1.33 -10.48 -7.01
CA LEU A 74 2.42 -10.71 -7.95
C LEU A 74 2.96 -12.14 -7.85
N ASP A 75 3.25 -12.64 -6.64
CA ASP A 75 3.69 -14.02 -6.43
C ASP A 75 2.66 -15.02 -6.98
N TYR A 76 1.38 -14.81 -6.70
CA TYR A 76 0.32 -15.67 -7.22
C TYR A 76 0.26 -15.64 -8.76
N MET A 77 0.29 -14.47 -9.38
CA MET A 77 0.26 -14.30 -10.83
C MET A 77 1.46 -14.99 -11.52
N PHE A 78 2.65 -14.81 -10.95
CA PHE A 78 3.88 -15.36 -11.53
C PHE A 78 3.88 -16.88 -11.44
N ARG A 79 3.56 -17.46 -10.27
CA ARG A 79 3.45 -18.91 -10.11
C ARG A 79 2.39 -19.50 -11.03
N LYS A 80 1.24 -18.84 -11.16
CA LYS A 80 0.15 -19.29 -12.04
C LYS A 80 0.56 -19.27 -13.51
N ALA A 81 1.34 -18.28 -13.94
CA ALA A 81 1.86 -18.16 -15.30
C ALA A 81 3.11 -19.03 -15.56
N GLY A 82 3.66 -19.69 -14.54
CA GLY A 82 4.90 -20.47 -14.66
C GLY A 82 6.14 -19.61 -14.92
N LEU A 83 6.15 -18.37 -14.44
CA LEU A 83 7.22 -17.39 -14.65
C LEU A 83 8.04 -17.20 -13.36
N THR A 84 9.30 -16.85 -13.55
CA THR A 84 10.14 -16.33 -12.46
C THR A 84 9.65 -14.91 -12.06
N ILE A 85 10.05 -14.45 -10.88
CA ILE A 85 9.73 -13.10 -10.40
C ILE A 85 10.24 -12.03 -11.39
N GLU A 86 11.47 -12.21 -11.91
CA GLU A 86 12.08 -11.27 -12.85
C GLU A 86 11.32 -11.22 -14.19
N GLU A 87 10.99 -12.37 -14.76
CA GLU A 87 10.20 -12.43 -16.00
C GLU A 87 8.83 -11.82 -15.85
N GLY A 88 8.14 -12.10 -14.72
CA GLY A 88 6.81 -11.56 -14.44
C GLY A 88 6.82 -10.06 -14.27
N LEU A 89 7.75 -9.50 -13.48
CA LEU A 89 7.90 -8.06 -13.28
C LEU A 89 8.31 -7.35 -14.58
N SER A 90 9.21 -7.93 -15.38
CA SER A 90 9.59 -7.36 -16.68
C SER A 90 8.39 -7.23 -17.61
N LYS A 91 7.55 -8.27 -17.69
CA LYS A 91 6.34 -8.24 -18.53
C LYS A 91 5.34 -7.17 -18.06
N LEU A 92 5.13 -7.01 -16.75
CA LEU A 92 4.24 -5.97 -16.21
C LEU A 92 4.83 -4.56 -16.45
N LYS A 93 6.14 -4.39 -16.34
CA LYS A 93 6.83 -3.15 -16.70
C LYS A 93 6.65 -2.80 -18.18
N ASP A 94 6.82 -3.77 -19.07
CA ASP A 94 6.60 -3.60 -20.50
C ASP A 94 5.14 -3.25 -20.83
N SER A 95 4.19 -3.72 -20.00
CA SER A 95 2.78 -3.34 -20.10
C SER A 95 2.49 -1.92 -19.59
N GLY A 96 3.42 -1.29 -18.85
CA GLY A 96 3.28 0.08 -18.35
C GLY A 96 3.16 0.22 -16.83
N LEU A 97 3.52 -0.81 -16.05
CA LEU A 97 3.60 -0.71 -14.58
C LEU A 97 4.71 0.26 -14.17
N ASP A 98 4.39 1.26 -13.33
CA ASP A 98 5.36 2.26 -12.88
C ASP A 98 5.92 1.96 -11.48
N SER A 99 5.09 1.46 -10.56
CA SER A 99 5.52 1.12 -9.20
C SER A 99 4.65 0.04 -8.59
N ILE A 100 5.13 -0.56 -7.48
CA ILE A 100 4.34 -1.52 -6.71
C ILE A 100 4.09 -1.00 -5.28
N PRO A 101 2.89 -1.24 -4.70
CA PRO A 101 2.60 -0.91 -3.32
C PRO A 101 3.27 -1.88 -2.35
N GLY A 102 3.40 -1.48 -1.09
CA GLY A 102 4.01 -2.29 -0.04
C GLY A 102 3.07 -3.30 0.64
N GLY A 103 1.86 -3.45 0.16
CA GLY A 103 0.85 -4.31 0.78
C GLY A 103 1.28 -5.78 0.91
N GLY A 104 0.72 -6.46 1.91
CA GLY A 104 1.01 -7.88 2.17
C GLY A 104 2.28 -8.14 3.00
N ALA A 105 3.07 -7.11 3.34
CA ALA A 105 4.22 -7.24 4.24
C ALA A 105 3.79 -7.71 5.63
N GLU A 106 2.73 -7.18 6.16
CA GLU A 106 2.16 -7.41 7.49
C GLU A 106 3.24 -7.31 8.58
N ILE A 107 3.80 -8.44 8.99
CA ILE A 107 4.96 -8.56 9.87
C ILE A 107 5.88 -9.67 9.33
N PHE A 108 7.21 -9.51 9.41
CA PHE A 108 8.16 -10.46 8.83
C PHE A 108 8.54 -11.64 9.76
N ASN A 109 8.00 -11.69 10.97
CA ASN A 109 8.11 -12.88 11.81
C ASN A 109 7.21 -13.99 11.26
N GLU A 110 7.80 -15.07 10.74
CA GLU A 110 7.07 -16.16 10.07
C GLU A 110 6.10 -16.91 11.01
N GLU A 111 6.40 -17.01 12.30
CA GLU A 111 5.49 -17.62 13.25
C GLU A 111 4.24 -16.78 13.49
N LEU A 112 4.40 -15.46 13.47
CA LEU A 112 3.26 -14.54 13.52
C LEU A 112 2.50 -14.53 12.20
N ARG A 113 3.19 -14.54 11.05
CA ARG A 113 2.55 -14.62 9.72
C ARG A 113 1.63 -15.84 9.62
N LYS A 114 2.06 -17.01 10.08
CA LYS A 114 1.22 -18.22 10.12
C LYS A 114 -0.06 -18.05 10.94
N LYS A 115 -0.06 -17.16 11.95
CA LYS A 115 -1.24 -16.90 12.78
C LYS A 115 -2.20 -15.88 12.18
N ILE A 116 -1.68 -14.90 11.44
CA ILE A 116 -2.48 -13.76 10.95
C ILE A 116 -2.77 -13.78 9.45
N CYS A 117 -1.94 -14.47 8.67
CA CYS A 117 -2.01 -14.46 7.21
C CYS A 117 -1.29 -15.66 6.57
N ASP A 118 -1.55 -16.88 7.04
CA ASP A 118 -0.89 -18.12 6.61
C ASP A 118 -1.01 -18.38 5.09
N GLU A 119 -2.09 -17.90 4.49
CA GLU A 119 -2.35 -17.99 3.04
C GLU A 119 -1.49 -17.04 2.20
N LYS A 120 -0.82 -16.06 2.83
CA LYS A 120 0.02 -15.09 2.11
C LYS A 120 1.43 -15.63 1.92
N THR A 121 2.11 -15.11 0.90
CA THR A 121 3.51 -15.45 0.62
C THR A 121 4.41 -15.14 1.82
N SER A 122 5.55 -15.83 1.92
CA SER A 122 6.52 -15.62 3.01
C SER A 122 7.16 -14.23 2.94
N SER A 123 7.75 -13.81 4.06
CA SER A 123 8.50 -12.55 4.12
C SER A 123 9.69 -12.53 3.15
N GLU A 124 10.37 -13.68 2.95
CA GLU A 124 11.47 -13.81 2.01
C GLU A 124 11.03 -13.58 0.56
N VAL A 125 9.89 -14.16 0.17
CA VAL A 125 9.35 -13.96 -1.19
C VAL A 125 8.92 -12.50 -1.37
N TRP A 126 8.28 -11.89 -0.36
CA TRP A 126 7.93 -10.48 -0.38
C TRP A 126 9.16 -9.59 -0.62
N LEU A 127 10.23 -9.78 0.17
CA LEU A 127 11.49 -9.04 0.02
C LEU A 127 12.15 -9.30 -1.34
N THR A 128 12.14 -10.55 -1.84
CA THR A 128 12.70 -10.89 -3.15
C THR A 128 11.96 -10.20 -4.29
N ILE A 129 10.63 -10.10 -4.22
CA ILE A 129 9.84 -9.39 -5.23
C ILE A 129 10.22 -7.91 -5.25
N HIS A 130 10.30 -7.25 -4.09
CA HIS A 130 10.69 -5.85 -4.00
C HIS A 130 12.14 -5.63 -4.44
N GLU A 131 13.06 -6.48 -4.04
CA GLU A 131 14.45 -6.42 -4.50
C GLU A 131 14.56 -6.52 -6.03
N THR A 132 13.84 -7.47 -6.63
CA THR A 132 13.83 -7.68 -8.08
C THR A 132 13.18 -6.50 -8.81
N ALA A 133 12.06 -5.98 -8.28
CA ALA A 133 11.41 -4.78 -8.80
C ALA A 133 12.37 -3.59 -8.81
N HIS A 134 13.09 -3.34 -7.71
CA HIS A 134 14.07 -2.26 -7.61
C HIS A 134 15.21 -2.42 -8.62
N LYS A 135 15.75 -3.63 -8.79
CA LYS A 135 16.78 -3.91 -9.81
C LYS A 135 16.31 -3.65 -11.23
N LEU A 136 15.03 -3.86 -11.49
CA LEU A 136 14.40 -3.55 -12.77
C LEU A 136 14.01 -2.05 -12.91
N GLY A 137 14.30 -1.22 -11.89
CA GLY A 137 13.93 0.19 -11.87
C GLY A 137 12.44 0.45 -11.65
N ILE A 138 11.74 -0.47 -10.99
CA ILE A 138 10.36 -0.33 -10.53
C ILE A 138 10.42 0.02 -9.04
N PRO A 139 10.20 1.28 -8.64
CA PRO A 139 10.19 1.67 -7.23
C PRO A 139 8.98 1.09 -6.50
N SER A 140 9.06 1.12 -5.16
CA SER A 140 7.95 0.61 -4.36
C SER A 140 7.80 1.33 -3.01
N ASN A 141 6.78 0.97 -2.26
CA ASN A 141 6.63 1.37 -0.86
C ASN A 141 6.89 0.18 0.06
N ALA A 142 7.31 0.46 1.28
CA ALA A 142 7.39 -0.50 2.36
C ALA A 142 6.23 -0.30 3.34
N THR A 143 5.70 -1.36 3.93
CA THR A 143 4.63 -1.29 4.93
C THR A 143 4.93 -2.17 6.12
N ILE A 144 4.27 -1.89 7.25
CA ILE A 144 4.14 -2.78 8.40
C ILE A 144 2.69 -2.73 8.88
N LEU A 145 2.11 -3.86 9.28
CA LEU A 145 0.89 -3.89 10.07
C LEU A 145 1.29 -3.99 11.55
N TYR A 146 0.88 -3.03 12.36
CA TYR A 146 1.21 -2.98 13.78
C TYR A 146 -0.03 -2.88 14.67
N GLY A 147 0.13 -3.26 15.94
CA GLY A 147 -0.91 -3.16 16.96
C GLY A 147 -1.83 -4.38 17.03
N HIS A 148 -1.35 -5.55 16.61
CA HIS A 148 -2.06 -6.82 16.74
C HIS A 148 -1.42 -7.72 17.81
N ILE A 149 -0.74 -8.81 17.43
CA ILE A 149 -0.12 -9.78 18.36
C ILE A 149 1.42 -9.71 18.37
N GLU A 150 1.99 -8.82 17.59
CA GLU A 150 3.44 -8.61 17.49
C GLU A 150 3.99 -7.89 18.74
N THR A 151 5.27 -8.06 18.96
CA THR A 151 6.04 -7.33 19.98
C THR A 151 6.81 -6.16 19.35
N PHE A 152 7.33 -5.25 20.18
CA PHE A 152 8.24 -4.21 19.67
C PHE A 152 9.50 -4.80 19.02
N ALA A 153 10.00 -5.94 19.52
CA ALA A 153 11.14 -6.63 18.90
C ALA A 153 10.80 -7.12 17.49
N ASP A 154 9.59 -7.60 17.27
CA ASP A 154 9.13 -8.01 15.93
C ASP A 154 9.06 -6.82 14.98
N ARG A 155 8.57 -5.64 15.44
CA ARG A 155 8.56 -4.41 14.63
C ARG A 155 9.97 -3.96 14.26
N ILE A 156 10.92 -4.01 15.20
CA ILE A 156 12.33 -3.65 14.93
C ILE A 156 12.95 -4.63 13.93
N ASN A 157 12.76 -5.93 14.12
CA ASN A 157 13.25 -6.94 13.16
C ASN A 157 12.66 -6.74 11.76
N HIS A 158 11.37 -6.41 11.66
CA HIS A 158 10.73 -6.08 10.39
C HIS A 158 11.40 -4.87 9.72
N MET A 159 11.59 -3.78 10.46
CA MET A 159 12.24 -2.57 9.95
C MET A 159 13.72 -2.81 9.60
N GLU A 160 14.44 -3.63 10.37
CA GLU A 160 15.84 -4.00 10.08
C GLU A 160 15.97 -4.66 8.70
N ARG A 161 15.06 -5.58 8.37
CA ARG A 161 15.05 -6.25 7.06
C ARG A 161 14.68 -5.29 5.92
N LEU A 162 13.76 -4.36 6.15
CA LEU A 162 13.45 -3.28 5.18
C LEU A 162 14.64 -2.35 4.99
N ARG A 163 15.28 -1.95 6.10
CA ARG A 163 16.48 -1.12 6.07
C ARG A 163 17.60 -1.75 5.26
N ALA A 164 17.87 -3.04 5.51
CA ALA A 164 18.89 -3.79 4.78
C ALA A 164 18.59 -3.88 3.27
N LEU A 165 17.32 -4.05 2.90
CA LEU A 165 16.93 -4.04 1.50
C LEU A 165 17.07 -2.63 0.88
N GLN A 166 16.71 -1.58 1.61
CA GLN A 166 16.88 -0.21 1.15
C GLN A 166 18.35 0.15 0.97
N ASP A 167 19.22 -0.24 1.89
CA ASP A 167 20.68 -0.04 1.77
C ASP A 167 21.25 -0.73 0.50
N LYS A 168 20.68 -1.86 0.12
CA LYS A 168 21.08 -2.63 -1.06
C LYS A 168 20.56 -2.04 -2.37
N THR A 169 19.37 -1.47 -2.39
CA THR A 169 18.65 -1.15 -3.63
C THR A 169 18.25 0.29 -3.80
N GLY A 170 18.02 1.03 -2.70
CA GLY A 170 17.50 2.40 -2.74
C GLY A 170 16.08 2.56 -3.32
N GLY A 171 15.33 1.46 -3.51
CA GLY A 171 14.11 1.46 -4.30
C GLY A 171 12.81 1.72 -3.53
N PHE A 172 12.83 1.79 -2.20
CA PHE A 172 11.66 2.19 -1.43
C PHE A 172 11.52 3.72 -1.43
N ASN A 173 10.38 4.22 -1.90
CA ASN A 173 10.04 5.63 -1.86
C ASN A 173 9.56 6.06 -0.46
N SER A 174 8.75 5.22 0.18
CA SER A 174 8.20 5.54 1.50
C SER A 174 7.96 4.29 2.34
N PHE A 175 7.94 4.50 3.66
CA PHE A 175 7.47 3.54 4.63
C PHE A 175 6.11 3.95 5.19
N ILE A 176 5.17 3.01 5.25
CA ILE A 176 3.77 3.24 5.64
C ILE A 176 3.42 2.35 6.83
N PRO A 177 3.40 2.87 8.05
CA PRO A 177 2.86 2.14 9.20
C PRO A 177 1.33 2.00 9.06
N LEU A 178 0.83 0.78 8.96
CA LEU A 178 -0.59 0.46 8.88
C LEU A 178 -1.07 -0.03 10.24
N LYS A 179 -2.00 0.71 10.84
CA LYS A 179 -2.61 0.36 12.13
C LYS A 179 -3.57 -0.80 11.98
N TYR A 180 -3.44 -1.83 12.81
CA TYR A 180 -4.43 -2.87 12.93
C TYR A 180 -5.78 -2.30 13.37
N LYS A 181 -6.83 -2.68 12.66
CA LYS A 181 -8.24 -2.37 12.98
C LYS A 181 -8.97 -3.65 13.34
N LYS A 182 -9.69 -3.64 14.45
CA LYS A 182 -10.38 -4.83 15.00
C LYS A 182 -11.68 -5.21 14.28
N ALA A 183 -12.21 -4.31 13.45
CA ALA A 183 -13.51 -4.54 12.84
C ALA A 183 -13.46 -5.64 11.77
N ASN A 184 -14.53 -6.43 11.74
CA ASN A 184 -14.83 -7.38 10.66
C ASN A 184 -13.72 -8.41 10.34
N ASN A 185 -12.97 -8.87 11.32
CA ASN A 185 -11.94 -9.90 11.12
C ASN A 185 -11.90 -10.92 12.27
N SER A 186 -11.18 -12.03 12.07
CA SER A 186 -11.08 -13.14 13.02
C SER A 186 -10.35 -12.78 14.33
N MET A 187 -9.61 -11.69 14.35
CA MET A 187 -8.85 -11.20 15.50
C MET A 187 -9.56 -10.03 16.22
N SER A 188 -10.86 -9.83 15.99
CA SER A 188 -11.66 -8.73 16.59
C SER A 188 -11.66 -8.73 18.12
N TYR A 189 -11.25 -9.82 18.75
CA TYR A 189 -11.04 -9.91 20.20
C TYR A 189 -9.83 -9.10 20.71
N LEU A 190 -8.91 -8.71 19.83
CA LEU A 190 -7.83 -7.81 20.17
C LEU A 190 -8.35 -6.37 20.26
N GLY A 191 -7.80 -5.59 21.18
CA GLY A 191 -8.00 -4.15 21.21
C GLY A 191 -7.24 -3.45 20.07
N GLU A 192 -7.52 -2.17 19.87
CA GLU A 192 -6.68 -1.31 19.05
C GLU A 192 -5.69 -0.55 19.94
N VAL A 193 -4.50 -0.30 19.43
CA VAL A 193 -3.49 0.48 20.17
C VAL A 193 -3.90 1.94 20.28
N SER A 194 -3.39 2.61 21.31
CA SER A 194 -3.68 4.02 21.58
C SER A 194 -2.95 4.94 20.60
N ILE A 195 -3.41 6.19 20.50
CA ILE A 195 -2.73 7.25 19.72
C ILE A 195 -1.26 7.43 20.18
N ILE A 196 -0.98 7.28 21.47
CA ILE A 196 0.39 7.35 22.01
C ILE A 196 1.27 6.27 21.39
N GLU A 197 0.73 5.08 21.23
CA GLU A 197 1.43 3.97 20.57
C GLU A 197 1.64 4.25 19.07
N ASP A 198 0.64 4.81 18.40
CA ASP A 198 0.73 5.22 17.00
C ASP A 198 1.90 6.22 16.83
N LEU A 199 1.91 7.29 17.62
CA LEU A 199 2.95 8.32 17.55
C LEU A 199 4.35 7.79 17.90
N ARG A 200 4.44 6.88 18.88
CA ARG A 200 5.69 6.18 19.20
C ARG A 200 6.20 5.37 18.01
N ASN A 201 5.29 4.66 17.32
CA ASN A 201 5.63 3.86 16.15
C ASN A 201 6.16 4.74 15.01
N TYR A 202 5.56 5.91 14.75
CA TYR A 202 6.06 6.89 13.78
C TYR A 202 7.46 7.40 14.15
N ALA A 203 7.67 7.82 15.41
CA ALA A 203 8.95 8.33 15.89
C ALA A 203 10.07 7.28 15.76
N VAL A 204 9.79 6.04 16.20
CA VAL A 204 10.77 4.94 16.10
C VAL A 204 11.04 4.61 14.64
N SER A 205 10.02 4.58 13.78
CA SER A 205 10.19 4.33 12.34
C SER A 205 11.10 5.36 11.70
N ARG A 206 10.93 6.65 11.99
CA ARG A 206 11.79 7.72 11.44
C ARG A 206 13.24 7.59 11.89
N ILE A 207 13.46 7.28 13.17
CA ILE A 207 14.81 7.12 13.70
C ILE A 207 15.51 5.88 13.13
N PHE A 208 14.76 4.78 13.00
CA PHE A 208 15.33 3.50 12.58
C PHE A 208 15.48 3.38 11.05
N LEU A 209 14.57 3.95 10.28
CA LEU A 209 14.55 3.92 8.81
C LEU A 209 15.02 5.26 8.22
N ASP A 210 16.18 5.78 8.70
CA ASP A 210 16.76 7.04 8.19
C ASP A 210 17.18 6.97 6.71
N ASN A 211 17.33 5.76 6.16
CA ASN A 211 17.62 5.50 4.75
C ASN A 211 16.39 5.42 3.84
N ILE A 212 15.16 5.36 4.38
CA ILE A 212 13.93 5.49 3.60
C ILE A 212 13.51 6.96 3.59
N PRO A 213 13.37 7.58 2.39
CA PRO A 213 13.19 9.04 2.29
C PRO A 213 11.97 9.55 3.06
N HIS A 214 10.84 8.85 2.93
CA HIS A 214 9.55 9.34 3.44
C HIS A 214 8.88 8.36 4.39
N ILE A 215 8.28 8.88 5.47
CA ILE A 215 7.38 8.15 6.36
C ILE A 215 5.97 8.71 6.17
N LYS A 216 5.07 7.87 5.67
CA LYS A 216 3.73 8.30 5.29
C LYS A 216 2.74 8.18 6.44
N ALA A 217 2.07 9.26 6.77
CA ALA A 217 0.88 9.28 7.61
C ALA A 217 -0.35 8.88 6.77
N TYR A 218 -0.75 7.62 6.87
CA TYR A 218 -1.87 7.08 6.10
C TYR A 218 -3.20 7.44 6.76
N TRP A 219 -3.62 8.68 6.58
CA TRP A 219 -4.77 9.29 7.26
C TRP A 219 -6.10 8.52 7.10
N PRO A 220 -6.38 7.78 6.00
CA PRO A 220 -7.65 7.04 5.91
C PRO A 220 -7.81 5.96 6.98
N MET A 221 -6.70 5.43 7.50
CA MET A 221 -6.71 4.37 8.52
C MET A 221 -6.46 4.85 9.94
N ILE A 222 -5.69 5.93 10.13
CA ILE A 222 -5.35 6.43 11.47
C ILE A 222 -6.17 7.65 11.91
N GLY A 223 -6.97 8.23 10.99
CA GLY A 223 -7.73 9.47 11.21
C GLY A 223 -6.91 10.72 10.92
N LYS A 224 -7.60 11.81 10.56
CA LYS A 224 -7.00 13.08 10.13
C LYS A 224 -6.18 13.74 11.26
N GLU A 225 -6.71 13.73 12.49
CA GLU A 225 -6.06 14.30 13.67
C GLU A 225 -4.77 13.55 14.04
N THR A 226 -4.80 12.21 14.04
CA THR A 226 -3.61 11.41 14.32
C THR A 226 -2.55 11.60 13.24
N ALA A 227 -2.96 11.68 11.98
CA ALA A 227 -2.07 11.95 10.86
C ALA A 227 -1.42 13.33 10.99
N GLN A 228 -2.20 14.38 11.35
CA GLN A 228 -1.68 15.72 11.58
C GLN A 228 -0.63 15.74 12.69
N ILE A 229 -0.92 15.12 13.84
CA ILE A 229 0.01 15.08 14.98
C ILE A 229 1.26 14.28 14.62
N SER A 230 1.15 13.22 13.81
CA SER A 230 2.28 12.38 13.43
C SER A 230 3.38 13.11 12.66
N LEU A 231 3.06 14.26 12.03
CA LEU A 231 4.05 15.13 11.39
C LEU A 231 5.12 15.62 12.39
N SER A 232 4.73 15.88 13.66
CA SER A 232 5.66 16.22 14.73
C SER A 232 6.43 15.01 15.29
N PHE A 233 6.07 13.79 14.84
CA PHE A 233 6.69 12.54 15.27
C PHE A 233 7.42 11.79 14.13
N GLY A 234 7.81 12.53 13.09
CA GLY A 234 8.69 12.01 12.04
C GLY A 234 8.00 11.58 10.75
N ALA A 235 6.68 11.65 10.64
CA ALA A 235 6.01 11.58 9.35
C ALA A 235 6.31 12.86 8.56
N ASP A 236 6.51 12.73 7.26
CA ASP A 236 6.77 13.85 6.33
C ASP A 236 5.95 13.75 5.04
N ASP A 237 5.10 12.74 4.92
CA ASP A 237 4.15 12.57 3.82
C ASP A 237 2.74 12.35 4.40
N PHE A 238 1.82 13.27 4.10
CA PHE A 238 0.44 13.23 4.61
C PHE A 238 -0.49 12.40 3.69
N ASP A 239 0.05 11.51 2.88
CA ASP A 239 -0.68 10.85 1.80
C ASP A 239 -1.41 11.87 0.89
N GLY A 240 -2.10 11.41 -0.14
CA GLY A 240 -2.78 12.29 -1.08
C GLY A 240 -4.29 12.39 -0.83
N THR A 241 -4.96 13.09 -1.72
CA THR A 241 -6.39 12.98 -1.90
C THR A 241 -6.72 11.56 -2.35
N ILE A 242 -7.78 10.98 -1.82
CA ILE A 242 -8.23 9.63 -2.17
C ILE A 242 -9.68 9.72 -2.65
N ASP A 243 -9.95 9.10 -3.80
CA ASP A 243 -11.32 8.84 -4.23
C ASP A 243 -11.42 7.32 -4.42
N ASP A 244 -11.84 6.64 -3.34
CA ASP A 244 -11.94 5.19 -3.33
C ASP A 244 -13.24 4.73 -4.01
N THR A 245 -13.10 3.94 -5.05
CA THR A 245 -14.23 3.36 -5.78
C THR A 245 -14.77 2.09 -5.13
N THR A 246 -14.07 1.58 -4.12
CA THR A 246 -14.45 0.40 -3.34
C THR A 246 -14.81 0.80 -1.92
N ARG A 247 -15.29 -0.11 -1.11
CA ARG A 247 -15.63 0.15 0.30
C ARG A 247 -14.57 -0.41 1.25
N ILE A 248 -13.34 -0.58 0.78
CA ILE A 248 -12.30 -1.29 1.52
C ILE A 248 -11.98 -0.63 2.88
N TYR A 249 -11.94 0.71 2.93
CA TYR A 249 -11.66 1.43 4.18
C TYR A 249 -12.74 1.21 5.22
N SER A 250 -14.01 1.35 4.85
CA SER A 250 -15.13 1.13 5.77
C SER A 250 -15.23 -0.35 6.19
N MET A 251 -14.95 -1.28 5.29
CA MET A 251 -14.92 -2.71 5.59
C MET A 251 -13.78 -3.07 6.53
N ALA A 252 -12.62 -2.39 6.40
CA ALA A 252 -11.48 -2.55 7.29
C ALA A 252 -11.65 -1.86 8.64
N GLY A 253 -12.73 -1.10 8.86
CA GLY A 253 -13.03 -0.44 10.13
C GLY A 253 -12.47 0.97 10.26
N ALA A 254 -12.21 1.66 9.14
CA ALA A 254 -11.96 3.08 9.16
C ALA A 254 -13.15 3.83 9.75
N GLU A 255 -12.92 4.92 10.50
CA GLU A 255 -13.97 5.71 11.13
C GLU A 255 -14.88 6.36 10.09
N GLU A 256 -14.31 6.85 9.00
CA GLU A 256 -15.05 7.40 7.86
C GLU A 256 -15.41 6.27 6.88
N LYS A 257 -16.69 6.18 6.51
CA LYS A 257 -17.17 5.16 5.55
C LYS A 257 -16.63 5.39 4.15
N ASN A 258 -16.48 6.65 3.75
CA ASN A 258 -15.90 7.07 2.48
C ASN A 258 -14.85 8.14 2.79
N PRO A 259 -13.62 7.76 3.17
CA PRO A 259 -12.62 8.74 3.51
C PRO A 259 -12.29 9.60 2.29
N ALA A 260 -12.50 10.90 2.44
CA ALA A 260 -12.20 11.88 1.42
C ALA A 260 -11.55 13.10 2.06
N MET A 261 -10.61 13.71 1.35
CA MET A 261 -9.97 14.94 1.77
C MET A 261 -9.54 15.73 0.53
N THR A 262 -9.87 17.00 0.50
CA THR A 262 -9.47 17.90 -0.57
C THR A 262 -8.01 18.34 -0.40
N THR A 263 -7.35 18.75 -1.47
CA THR A 263 -6.02 19.37 -1.42
C THR A 263 -5.99 20.56 -0.47
N PHE A 264 -7.07 21.36 -0.41
CA PHE A 264 -7.17 22.49 0.49
C PHE A 264 -7.16 22.07 1.97
N GLU A 265 -7.93 21.02 2.32
CA GLU A 265 -7.95 20.48 3.69
C GLU A 265 -6.58 19.92 4.09
N ILE A 266 -5.94 19.13 3.23
CA ILE A 266 -4.60 18.58 3.48
C ILE A 266 -3.61 19.72 3.75
N ARG A 267 -3.58 20.74 2.89
CA ARG A 267 -2.69 21.90 3.05
C ARG A 267 -2.93 22.66 4.36
N ASN A 268 -4.19 22.79 4.77
CA ASN A 268 -4.53 23.47 6.03
C ASN A 268 -4.07 22.65 7.24
N LEU A 269 -4.34 21.35 7.27
CA LEU A 269 -3.89 20.47 8.37
C LEU A 269 -2.36 20.51 8.52
N ILE A 270 -1.61 20.49 7.42
CA ILE A 270 -0.14 20.60 7.45
C ILE A 270 0.32 21.96 8.01
N ARG A 271 -0.31 23.07 7.58
CA ARG A 271 0.02 24.43 8.08
C ARG A 271 -0.31 24.59 9.57
N GLU A 272 -1.46 24.10 10.01
CA GLU A 272 -1.87 24.13 11.41
C GLU A 272 -0.92 23.31 12.30
N ALA A 273 -0.30 22.27 11.76
CA ALA A 273 0.76 21.54 12.45
C ALA A 273 2.12 22.28 12.47
N GLY A 274 2.22 23.46 11.85
CA GLY A 274 3.45 24.27 11.80
C GLY A 274 4.40 23.91 10.67
N PHE A 275 3.96 23.17 9.66
CA PHE A 275 4.77 22.76 8.50
C PHE A 275 4.31 23.44 7.21
N GLU A 276 5.21 23.50 6.22
CA GLU A 276 4.90 23.99 4.90
C GLU A 276 4.46 22.85 3.98
N PRO A 277 3.23 22.88 3.42
CA PRO A 277 2.77 21.83 2.52
C PRO A 277 3.44 21.97 1.15
N VAL A 278 3.99 20.87 0.67
CA VAL A 278 4.55 20.72 -0.68
C VAL A 278 3.77 19.62 -1.39
N GLU A 279 3.17 19.96 -2.53
CA GLU A 279 2.49 18.97 -3.37
C GLU A 279 3.50 18.16 -4.17
N ARG A 280 3.25 16.88 -4.32
CA ARG A 280 4.15 15.93 -4.98
C ARG A 280 3.39 14.94 -5.85
N ASP A 281 4.07 14.40 -6.85
CA ASP A 281 3.60 13.25 -7.61
C ASP A 281 3.86 11.89 -6.90
N SER A 282 3.57 10.79 -7.59
CA SER A 282 3.76 9.41 -7.08
C SER A 282 5.24 9.02 -6.90
N LEU A 283 6.15 9.72 -7.54
CA LEU A 283 7.60 9.54 -7.44
C LEU A 283 8.27 10.57 -6.51
N TYR A 284 7.47 11.32 -5.75
CA TYR A 284 7.93 12.36 -4.84
C TYR A 284 8.61 13.57 -5.51
N ASN A 285 8.38 13.79 -6.81
CA ASN A 285 8.74 15.04 -7.45
C ASN A 285 7.74 16.14 -7.05
N ARG A 286 8.24 17.34 -6.80
CA ARG A 286 7.39 18.51 -6.53
C ARG A 286 6.62 18.91 -7.77
N ILE A 287 5.34 19.21 -7.61
CA ILE A 287 4.43 19.67 -8.66
C ILE A 287 3.76 20.99 -8.29
#